data_9bb861673b0a46c8367f9f05525813ef
#
_entry.id   9bb861673b0a46c8367f9f05525813ef
#
_cell.length_a   1.000
_cell.length_b   1.000
_cell.length_c   1.000
_cell.angle_alpha   90.00
_cell.angle_beta   90.00
_cell.angle_gamma   90.00
#
_symmetry.space_group_name_H-M   'P 1'
#
loop_
_entity.id
_entity.type
_entity.pdbx_description
1 polymer ?
#
loop_
_entity_poly.entity_id
_entity_poly.type
_entity_poly.pdbx_seq_one_letter_code
_entity_poly.pdbx_strand_id
1 'polypeptide(L)'
;MWALDKKKPFSFLLARWRGLVQACAALLTNLHLPNFLKGTLYRGAGKTVCVPGLNCYSCPGAAGACPIGSFQAVVGSSKFSFSYYITGILILLGVLLGRFICGFLCPFGWFQELLHKIPTKKLSTKRLKPLTYLKYVILVVMVFLLPVLVVNEAGMGDPFFCKYLCPQGVLEGAIPLSLVNSSIRAALGKLFSWKLCVLITVVVLSVIFYRPFCKWLCPLGAFYALFNRVSLLSMHVDESKCVSCGKCARTCPMDVDVTKTPNHSECIRCGKCVTACPTEAVRFRYAFGGSGACSKLTQKPIIEENKGE
;
A
#
# COMPACT_ATOMS: atom_id res chain seq x y z
N MET A 1 28.26 -3.03 -18.08
CA MET A 1 29.36 -3.43 -17.17
C MET A 1 28.93 -3.12 -15.74
N TRP A 2 28.52 -4.12 -14.97
CA TRP A 2 27.81 -4.01 -13.70
C TRP A 2 28.81 -4.27 -12.56
N ALA A 3 29.57 -3.27 -12.17
CA ALA A 3 30.38 -3.36 -10.97
C ALA A 3 29.48 -3.29 -9.74
N LEU A 4 29.23 -4.42 -9.12
CA LEU A 4 28.69 -4.52 -7.77
C LEU A 4 29.73 -3.90 -6.82
N ASP A 5 29.48 -2.66 -6.43
CA ASP A 5 30.28 -1.94 -5.44
C ASP A 5 30.13 -2.68 -4.10
N LYS A 6 31.12 -3.50 -3.76
CA LYS A 6 31.15 -4.46 -2.63
C LYS A 6 31.04 -3.82 -1.23
N LYS A 7 30.90 -2.49 -1.14
CA LYS A 7 30.87 -1.74 0.13
C LYS A 7 29.51 -1.15 0.51
N LYS A 8 28.46 -1.25 -0.33
CA LYS A 8 27.18 -0.61 -0.01
C LYS A 8 26.27 -1.51 0.85
N PRO A 9 25.64 -0.96 1.91
CA PRO A 9 24.83 -1.75 2.82
C PRO A 9 23.61 -2.35 2.10
N PHE A 10 23.15 -3.53 2.53
CA PHE A 10 21.99 -4.25 1.98
C PHE A 10 20.75 -3.35 1.83
N SER A 11 20.52 -2.44 2.79
CA SER A 11 19.42 -1.48 2.77
C SER A 11 19.45 -0.55 1.54
N PHE A 12 20.65 -0.16 1.08
CA PHE A 12 20.83 0.67 -0.10
C PHE A 12 20.53 -0.12 -1.39
N LEU A 13 21.04 -1.36 -1.49
CA LEU A 13 20.78 -2.24 -2.62
C LEU A 13 19.28 -2.53 -2.75
N LEU A 14 18.62 -2.91 -1.66
CA LEU A 14 17.18 -3.16 -1.63
C LEU A 14 16.38 -1.94 -2.09
N ALA A 15 16.72 -0.74 -1.61
CA ALA A 15 16.06 0.49 -2.01
C ALA A 15 16.28 0.84 -3.49
N ARG A 16 17.47 0.55 -4.05
CA ARG A 16 17.82 0.75 -5.46
C ARG A 16 17.03 -0.19 -6.38
N TRP A 17 16.93 -1.46 -6.01
CA TRP A 17 16.25 -2.51 -6.79
C TRP A 17 14.75 -2.61 -6.52
N ARG A 18 14.20 -1.68 -5.75
CA ARG A 18 12.80 -1.68 -5.33
C ARG A 18 11.81 -1.89 -6.49
N GLY A 19 12.00 -1.21 -7.62
CA GLY A 19 11.13 -1.34 -8.79
C GLY A 19 11.08 -2.78 -9.34
N LEU A 20 12.23 -3.47 -9.35
CA LEU A 20 12.31 -4.88 -9.76
C LEU A 20 11.58 -5.78 -8.75
N VAL A 21 11.79 -5.56 -7.45
CA VAL A 21 11.09 -6.31 -6.39
C VAL A 21 9.58 -6.14 -6.52
N GLN A 22 9.10 -4.93 -6.79
CA GLN A 22 7.67 -4.66 -7.01
C GLN A 22 7.12 -5.36 -8.25
N ALA A 23 7.87 -5.35 -9.37
CA ALA A 23 7.49 -6.07 -10.59
C ALA A 23 7.42 -7.58 -10.36
N CYS A 24 8.44 -8.16 -9.71
CA CYS A 24 8.44 -9.58 -9.34
C CYS A 24 7.26 -9.92 -8.41
N ALA A 25 6.99 -9.08 -7.40
CA ALA A 25 5.88 -9.28 -6.48
C ALA A 25 4.52 -9.23 -7.23
N ALA A 26 4.36 -8.29 -8.17
CA ALA A 26 3.14 -8.19 -8.98
C ALA A 26 2.95 -9.42 -9.88
N LEU A 27 4.02 -9.95 -10.48
CA LEU A 27 3.98 -11.18 -11.27
C LEU A 27 3.68 -12.41 -10.41
N LEU A 28 4.33 -12.55 -9.25
CA LEU A 28 4.10 -13.68 -8.34
C LEU A 28 2.69 -13.70 -7.76
N THR A 29 2.09 -12.55 -7.52
CA THR A 29 0.69 -12.47 -7.06
C THR A 29 -0.33 -12.70 -8.17
N ASN A 30 0.09 -12.63 -9.46
CA ASN A 30 -0.74 -12.78 -10.64
C ASN A 30 -0.16 -13.83 -11.62
N LEU A 31 0.15 -15.03 -11.13
CA LEU A 31 0.81 -16.08 -11.92
C LEU A 31 -0.04 -16.63 -13.09
N HIS A 32 -1.37 -16.51 -13.00
CA HIS A 32 -2.28 -17.08 -14.00
C HIS A 32 -2.61 -16.10 -15.13
N LEU A 33 -1.59 -15.45 -15.71
CA LEU A 33 -1.73 -14.48 -16.80
C LEU A 33 -2.54 -14.99 -18.01
N PRO A 34 -2.43 -16.27 -18.46
CA PRO A 34 -3.23 -16.77 -19.56
C PRO A 34 -4.74 -16.68 -19.36
N ASN A 35 -5.21 -16.63 -18.11
CA ASN A 35 -6.64 -16.51 -17.80
C ASN A 35 -7.23 -15.16 -18.20
N PHE A 36 -6.41 -14.12 -18.36
CA PHE A 36 -6.87 -12.84 -18.92
C PHE A 36 -7.37 -12.98 -20.35
N LEU A 37 -6.72 -13.84 -21.16
CA LEU A 37 -7.12 -14.11 -22.53
C LEU A 37 -8.30 -15.08 -22.60
N LYS A 38 -8.38 -16.03 -21.66
CA LYS A 38 -9.46 -17.02 -21.58
C LYS A 38 -10.74 -16.47 -20.94
N GLY A 39 -10.67 -15.34 -20.26
CA GLY A 39 -11.80 -14.77 -19.51
C GLY A 39 -12.30 -15.65 -18.35
N THR A 40 -11.42 -16.49 -17.78
CA THR A 40 -11.75 -17.42 -16.69
C THR A 40 -11.06 -17.03 -15.41
N LEU A 41 -11.70 -17.29 -14.26
CA LEU A 41 -11.12 -17.08 -12.94
C LEU A 41 -10.40 -18.35 -12.47
N TYR A 42 -9.19 -18.19 -11.96
CA TYR A 42 -8.52 -19.27 -11.25
C TYR A 42 -9.28 -19.61 -9.95
N ARG A 43 -9.59 -20.88 -9.73
CA ARG A 43 -10.36 -21.40 -8.58
C ARG A 43 -9.58 -22.44 -7.76
N GLY A 44 -8.27 -22.55 -7.97
CA GLY A 44 -7.43 -23.53 -7.27
C GLY A 44 -7.14 -23.17 -5.81
N ALA A 45 -6.46 -24.10 -5.13
CA ALA A 45 -6.10 -23.99 -3.70
C ALA A 45 -5.29 -22.73 -3.35
N GLY A 46 -4.57 -22.11 -4.30
CA GLY A 46 -3.88 -20.84 -4.06
C GLY A 46 -4.79 -19.71 -3.56
N LYS A 47 -6.08 -19.72 -3.93
CA LYS A 47 -7.06 -18.71 -3.45
C LYS A 47 -7.37 -18.79 -1.96
N THR A 48 -6.98 -19.85 -1.27
CA THR A 48 -7.11 -19.95 0.20
C THR A 48 -6.00 -19.19 0.92
N VAL A 49 -4.92 -18.85 0.21
CA VAL A 49 -3.78 -18.12 0.78
C VAL A 49 -3.92 -16.62 0.51
N CYS A 50 -3.77 -15.80 1.55
CA CYS A 50 -3.76 -14.35 1.41
C CYS A 50 -2.42 -13.84 0.89
N VAL A 51 -2.47 -13.02 -0.17
CA VAL A 51 -1.30 -12.26 -0.63
C VAL A 51 -1.05 -11.05 0.29
N PRO A 52 0.19 -10.58 0.45
CA PRO A 52 0.46 -9.50 1.42
C PRO A 52 -0.07 -8.12 0.97
N GLY A 53 -0.20 -7.89 -0.34
CA GLY A 53 -0.62 -6.61 -0.93
C GLY A 53 -2.08 -6.58 -1.36
N LEU A 54 -2.51 -5.42 -1.87
CA LEU A 54 -3.84 -5.27 -2.48
C LEU A 54 -3.83 -5.91 -3.87
N ASN A 55 -4.53 -7.03 -4.01
CA ASN A 55 -4.72 -7.76 -5.26
C ASN A 55 -6.15 -8.32 -5.30
N CYS A 56 -6.88 -8.15 -6.39
CA CYS A 56 -8.30 -8.47 -6.41
C CYS A 56 -8.53 -10.00 -6.48
N TYR A 57 -9.43 -10.53 -5.63
CA TYR A 57 -9.85 -11.93 -5.69
C TYR A 57 -10.47 -12.29 -7.05
N SER A 58 -11.21 -11.36 -7.65
CA SER A 58 -11.86 -11.53 -8.96
C SER A 58 -10.93 -11.26 -10.14
N CYS A 59 -9.63 -11.06 -9.92
CA CYS A 59 -8.64 -10.96 -10.99
C CYS A 59 -8.46 -12.34 -11.65
N PRO A 60 -8.53 -12.45 -12.99
CA PRO A 60 -8.25 -13.69 -13.70
C PRO A 60 -6.87 -14.27 -13.40
N GLY A 61 -5.86 -13.39 -13.29
CA GLY A 61 -4.47 -13.77 -13.03
C GLY A 61 -4.15 -14.04 -11.57
N ALA A 62 -5.00 -13.65 -10.62
CA ALA A 62 -4.67 -13.70 -9.20
C ALA A 62 -4.44 -15.13 -8.69
N ALA A 63 -3.25 -15.37 -8.15
CA ALA A 63 -2.85 -16.63 -7.54
C ALA A 63 -3.39 -16.81 -6.11
N GLY A 64 -3.64 -15.71 -5.37
CA GLY A 64 -4.11 -15.72 -4.00
C GLY A 64 -5.26 -14.76 -3.74
N ALA A 65 -5.74 -14.71 -2.49
CA ALA A 65 -6.85 -13.88 -2.06
C ALA A 65 -6.38 -12.50 -1.57
N CYS A 66 -7.21 -11.47 -1.81
CA CYS A 66 -6.97 -10.14 -1.26
C CYS A 66 -7.19 -10.14 0.26
N PRO A 67 -6.21 -9.71 1.08
CA PRO A 67 -6.31 -9.80 2.53
C PRO A 67 -7.46 -8.94 3.09
N ILE A 68 -7.69 -7.74 2.51
CA ILE A 68 -8.78 -6.88 2.98
C ILE A 68 -10.16 -7.39 2.54
N GLY A 69 -10.25 -8.00 1.36
CA GLY A 69 -11.47 -8.63 0.88
C GLY A 69 -11.85 -9.84 1.72
N SER A 70 -10.88 -10.72 1.99
CA SER A 70 -11.05 -11.89 2.86
C SER A 70 -11.38 -11.47 4.29
N PHE A 71 -10.77 -10.41 4.79
CA PHE A 71 -11.06 -9.90 6.13
C PHE A 71 -12.51 -9.37 6.25
N GLN A 72 -13.01 -8.63 5.24
CA GLN A 72 -14.41 -8.20 5.21
C GLN A 72 -15.37 -9.39 5.18
N ALA A 73 -15.05 -10.44 4.42
CA ALA A 73 -15.85 -11.66 4.38
C ALA A 73 -15.92 -12.34 5.76
N VAL A 74 -14.78 -12.42 6.47
CA VAL A 74 -14.71 -12.97 7.83
C VAL A 74 -15.52 -12.12 8.82
N VAL A 75 -15.40 -10.80 8.77
CA VAL A 75 -16.15 -9.88 9.63
C VAL A 75 -17.64 -9.96 9.34
N GLY A 76 -18.03 -10.01 8.06
CA GLY A 76 -19.44 -10.14 7.66
C GLY A 76 -20.07 -11.49 7.99
N SER A 77 -19.27 -12.56 8.14
CA SER A 77 -19.73 -13.90 8.54
C SER A 77 -19.57 -14.17 10.03
N SER A 78 -19.21 -13.19 10.84
CA SER A 78 -18.91 -13.34 12.28
C SER A 78 -20.04 -13.93 13.11
N LYS A 79 -21.29 -13.78 12.66
CA LYS A 79 -22.47 -14.41 13.30
C LYS A 79 -22.48 -15.94 13.20
N PHE A 80 -21.81 -16.50 12.17
CA PHE A 80 -21.77 -17.96 11.93
C PHE A 80 -20.46 -18.57 12.42
N SER A 81 -19.33 -18.02 11.94
CA SER A 81 -18.00 -18.46 12.36
C SER A 81 -16.97 -17.36 12.07
N PHE A 82 -16.05 -17.14 13.00
CA PHE A 82 -14.95 -16.20 12.82
C PHE A 82 -13.67 -16.94 12.45
N SER A 83 -13.14 -16.67 11.25
CA SER A 83 -11.89 -17.27 10.81
C SER A 83 -10.68 -16.49 11.34
N TYR A 84 -10.04 -17.02 12.37
CA TYR A 84 -8.81 -16.43 12.95
C TYR A 84 -7.62 -16.46 12.01
N TYR A 85 -7.63 -17.34 11.01
CA TYR A 85 -6.53 -17.48 10.03
C TYR A 85 -6.21 -16.17 9.31
N ILE A 86 -7.23 -15.52 8.72
CA ILE A 86 -7.06 -14.27 7.97
C ILE A 86 -6.55 -13.15 8.88
N THR A 87 -7.17 -13.01 10.06
CA THR A 87 -6.79 -12.01 11.05
C THR A 87 -5.36 -12.25 11.54
N GLY A 88 -5.01 -13.50 11.84
CA GLY A 88 -3.68 -13.91 12.27
C GLY A 88 -2.61 -13.61 11.23
N ILE A 89 -2.84 -13.92 9.95
CA ILE A 89 -1.91 -13.58 8.87
C ILE A 89 -1.73 -12.06 8.73
N LEU A 90 -2.80 -11.28 8.77
CA LEU A 90 -2.73 -9.82 8.67
C LEU A 90 -1.92 -9.22 9.83
N ILE A 91 -2.14 -9.68 11.06
CA ILE A 91 -1.39 -9.25 12.25
C ILE A 91 0.07 -9.68 12.13
N LEU A 92 0.34 -10.93 11.77
CA LEU A 92 1.69 -11.46 11.59
C LEU A 92 2.48 -10.63 10.57
N LEU A 93 1.92 -10.38 9.39
CA LEU A 93 2.53 -9.55 8.35
C LEU A 93 2.72 -8.11 8.81
N GLY A 94 1.76 -7.57 9.57
CA GLY A 94 1.85 -6.25 10.18
C GLY A 94 3.01 -6.13 11.17
N VAL A 95 3.15 -7.11 12.07
CA VAL A 95 4.22 -7.15 13.08
C VAL A 95 5.59 -7.40 12.43
N LEU A 96 5.69 -8.28 11.45
CA LEU A 96 6.96 -8.58 10.79
C LEU A 96 7.44 -7.42 9.91
N LEU A 97 6.58 -6.88 9.05
CA LEU A 97 6.95 -5.99 7.95
C LEU A 97 6.31 -4.60 8.02
N GLY A 98 5.18 -4.44 8.73
CA GLY A 98 4.44 -3.19 8.73
C GLY A 98 4.09 -2.70 7.32
N ARG A 99 4.24 -1.39 7.08
CA ARG A 99 3.97 -0.79 5.77
C ARG A 99 5.05 -1.02 4.69
N PHE A 100 6.11 -1.78 4.98
CA PHE A 100 7.05 -2.24 3.96
C PHE A 100 6.32 -3.01 2.85
N ILE A 101 5.31 -3.78 3.18
CA ILE A 101 4.42 -4.46 2.23
C ILE A 101 3.86 -3.48 1.20
N CYS A 102 3.37 -2.32 1.65
CA CYS A 102 2.86 -1.29 0.76
C CYS A 102 3.96 -0.69 -0.14
N GLY A 103 5.20 -0.64 0.36
CA GLY A 103 6.36 -0.12 -0.36
C GLY A 103 6.92 -1.03 -1.43
N PHE A 104 6.93 -2.34 -1.18
CA PHE A 104 7.66 -3.32 -2.00
C PHE A 104 6.80 -4.43 -2.60
N LEU A 105 5.72 -4.86 -1.94
CA LEU A 105 4.98 -6.06 -2.31
C LEU A 105 3.59 -5.79 -2.90
N CYS A 106 3.09 -4.55 -2.80
CA CYS A 106 1.73 -4.24 -3.24
C CYS A 106 1.67 -3.89 -4.74
N PRO A 107 0.99 -4.71 -5.59
CA PRO A 107 0.87 -4.44 -7.02
C PRO A 107 0.18 -3.10 -7.33
N PHE A 108 -0.91 -2.80 -6.63
CA PHE A 108 -1.62 -1.54 -6.82
C PHE A 108 -0.81 -0.31 -6.42
N GLY A 109 0.05 -0.46 -5.39
CA GLY A 109 1.00 0.59 -5.03
C GLY A 109 2.04 0.85 -6.13
N TRP A 110 2.51 -0.20 -6.79
CA TRP A 110 3.41 -0.11 -7.94
C TRP A 110 2.72 0.54 -9.15
N PHE A 111 1.48 0.15 -9.45
CA PHE A 111 0.67 0.76 -10.52
C PHE A 111 0.54 2.28 -10.35
N GLN A 112 0.22 2.77 -9.14
CA GLN A 112 0.17 4.21 -8.87
C GLN A 112 1.53 4.90 -9.06
N GLU A 113 2.64 4.24 -8.76
CA GLU A 113 3.98 4.79 -8.98
C GLU A 113 4.33 4.87 -10.48
N LEU A 114 3.89 3.91 -11.28
CA LEU A 114 4.07 3.96 -12.73
C LEU A 114 3.31 5.16 -13.32
N LEU A 115 2.06 5.37 -12.91
CA LEU A 115 1.28 6.54 -13.32
C LEU A 115 1.95 7.85 -12.89
N HIS A 116 2.52 7.88 -11.68
CA HIS A 116 3.20 9.08 -11.19
C HIS A 116 4.49 9.42 -11.95
N LYS A 117 5.06 8.50 -12.75
CA LYS A 117 6.22 8.79 -13.61
C LYS A 117 5.86 9.63 -14.85
N ILE A 118 4.58 9.72 -15.23
CA ILE A 118 4.12 10.53 -16.37
C ILE A 118 4.54 12.00 -16.11
N PRO A 119 5.19 12.68 -17.05
CA PRO A 119 5.72 14.05 -16.88
C PRO A 119 4.56 15.07 -16.82
N THR A 120 4.10 15.37 -15.62
CA THR A 120 3.06 16.37 -15.33
C THR A 120 3.46 17.19 -14.12
N LYS A 121 2.77 18.31 -13.86
CA LYS A 121 2.97 19.10 -12.63
C LYS A 121 2.67 18.26 -11.41
N LYS A 122 3.66 18.00 -10.56
CA LYS A 122 3.52 17.23 -9.32
C LYS A 122 3.17 18.16 -8.17
N LEU A 123 2.10 17.84 -7.46
CA LEU A 123 1.66 18.61 -6.32
C LEU A 123 2.07 17.94 -5.00
N SER A 124 2.48 18.75 -4.03
CA SER A 124 2.78 18.28 -2.68
C SER A 124 1.50 18.01 -1.89
N THR A 125 1.47 16.90 -1.18
CA THR A 125 0.35 16.53 -0.30
C THR A 125 0.46 17.09 1.11
N LYS A 126 1.46 17.94 1.41
CA LYS A 126 1.70 18.48 2.75
C LYS A 126 0.49 19.20 3.37
N ARG A 127 -0.25 19.97 2.54
CA ARG A 127 -1.48 20.67 2.98
C ARG A 127 -2.68 19.73 3.18
N LEU A 128 -2.64 18.53 2.58
CA LEU A 128 -3.71 17.53 2.63
C LEU A 128 -3.49 16.45 3.71
N LYS A 129 -2.63 16.73 4.70
CA LYS A 129 -2.37 15.81 5.81
C LYS A 129 -3.63 15.34 6.56
N PRO A 130 -4.64 16.19 6.85
CA PRO A 130 -5.86 15.72 7.52
C PRO A 130 -6.59 14.60 6.74
N LEU A 131 -6.49 14.61 5.41
CA LEU A 131 -7.12 13.60 4.56
C LEU A 131 -6.56 12.19 4.79
N THR A 132 -5.36 12.06 5.37
CA THR A 132 -4.78 10.75 5.71
C THR A 132 -5.56 10.01 6.81
N TYR A 133 -6.38 10.70 7.60
CA TYR A 133 -7.26 10.06 8.58
C TYR A 133 -8.45 9.35 7.92
N LEU A 134 -8.85 9.75 6.71
CA LEU A 134 -9.98 9.16 5.98
C LEU A 134 -9.85 7.64 5.82
N LYS A 135 -8.66 7.14 5.54
CA LYS A 135 -8.42 5.68 5.43
C LYS A 135 -8.72 4.90 6.71
N TYR A 136 -8.52 5.52 7.90
CA TYR A 136 -8.86 4.90 9.19
C TYR A 136 -10.37 4.89 9.40
N VAL A 137 -11.06 5.97 9.00
CA VAL A 137 -12.52 6.02 9.00
C VAL A 137 -13.09 4.95 8.08
N ILE A 138 -12.54 4.81 6.86
CA ILE A 138 -12.92 3.75 5.91
C ILE A 138 -12.68 2.36 6.50
N LEU A 139 -11.54 2.15 7.16
CA LEU A 139 -11.24 0.88 7.83
C LEU A 139 -12.29 0.55 8.90
N VAL A 140 -12.60 1.49 9.77
CA VAL A 140 -13.56 1.26 10.86
C VAL A 140 -14.99 1.11 10.32
N VAL A 141 -15.43 2.04 9.47
CA VAL A 141 -16.83 2.08 9.01
C VAL A 141 -17.09 1.03 7.94
N MET A 142 -16.31 1.01 6.84
CA MET A 142 -16.63 0.17 5.67
C MET A 142 -16.11 -1.26 5.77
N VAL A 143 -15.09 -1.51 6.60
CA VAL A 143 -14.48 -2.85 6.72
C VAL A 143 -14.95 -3.58 7.97
N PHE A 144 -15.18 -2.87 9.08
CA PHE A 144 -15.68 -3.48 10.32
C PHE A 144 -17.17 -3.25 10.52
N LEU A 145 -17.64 -2.01 10.60
CA LEU A 145 -18.96 -1.68 11.11
C LEU A 145 -20.07 -2.10 10.13
N LEU A 146 -19.99 -1.65 8.88
CA LEU A 146 -21.05 -1.92 7.89
C LEU A 146 -21.23 -3.42 7.59
N PRO A 147 -20.18 -4.26 7.41
CA PRO A 147 -20.37 -5.69 7.20
C PRO A 147 -21.02 -6.42 8.36
N VAL A 148 -20.90 -5.90 9.59
CA VAL A 148 -21.56 -6.49 10.78
C VAL A 148 -23.01 -6.05 10.90
N LEU A 149 -23.29 -4.76 10.63
CA LEU A 149 -24.62 -4.17 10.84
C LEU A 149 -25.57 -4.44 9.69
N VAL A 150 -25.08 -4.40 8.45
CA VAL A 150 -25.89 -4.56 7.25
C VAL A 150 -25.64 -5.94 6.66
N VAL A 151 -26.54 -6.85 6.98
CA VAL A 151 -26.52 -8.22 6.48
C VAL A 151 -27.57 -8.42 5.39
N ASN A 152 -27.29 -9.30 4.44
CA ASN A 152 -28.23 -9.72 3.40
C ASN A 152 -29.26 -10.73 3.94
N GLU A 153 -30.20 -11.17 3.11
CA GLU A 153 -31.23 -12.17 3.46
C GLU A 153 -30.64 -13.48 3.99
N ALA A 154 -29.43 -13.86 3.54
CA ALA A 154 -28.70 -15.02 4.02
C ALA A 154 -27.97 -14.79 5.36
N GLY A 155 -28.11 -13.60 5.99
CA GLY A 155 -27.45 -13.26 7.26
C GLY A 155 -25.96 -12.95 7.14
N MET A 156 -25.41 -12.82 5.93
CA MET A 156 -24.02 -12.47 5.69
C MET A 156 -23.87 -11.00 5.34
N GLY A 157 -22.84 -10.34 5.87
CA GLY A 157 -22.53 -8.94 5.59
C GLY A 157 -21.87 -8.75 4.22
N ASP A 158 -22.29 -7.71 3.53
CA ASP A 158 -21.68 -7.31 2.25
C ASP A 158 -20.27 -6.71 2.45
N PRO A 159 -19.31 -6.97 1.55
CA PRO A 159 -17.99 -6.37 1.60
C PRO A 159 -18.01 -4.93 1.05
N PHE A 160 -18.53 -3.99 1.84
CA PHE A 160 -18.81 -2.61 1.43
C PHE A 160 -17.64 -1.88 0.77
N PHE A 161 -16.44 -1.97 1.32
CA PHE A 161 -15.27 -1.35 0.71
C PHE A 161 -14.99 -1.92 -0.69
N CYS A 162 -15.00 -3.24 -0.85
CA CYS A 162 -14.77 -3.89 -2.13
C CYS A 162 -15.88 -3.61 -3.14
N LYS A 163 -17.13 -3.53 -2.65
CA LYS A 163 -18.33 -3.31 -3.48
C LYS A 163 -18.40 -1.89 -4.02
N TYR A 164 -18.06 -0.88 -3.21
CA TYR A 164 -18.31 0.52 -3.56
C TYR A 164 -17.05 1.36 -3.82
N LEU A 165 -15.94 1.10 -3.15
CA LEU A 165 -14.80 2.03 -3.14
C LEU A 165 -13.50 1.45 -3.74
N CYS A 166 -13.34 0.11 -3.79
CA CYS A 166 -12.09 -0.49 -4.26
C CYS A 166 -11.93 -0.39 -5.77
N PRO A 167 -10.93 0.36 -6.29
CA PRO A 167 -10.69 0.49 -7.73
C PRO A 167 -10.05 -0.77 -8.33
N GLN A 168 -9.35 -1.57 -7.52
CA GLN A 168 -8.63 -2.77 -7.95
C GLN A 168 -9.56 -3.81 -8.58
N GLY A 169 -10.77 -3.96 -8.04
CA GLY A 169 -11.75 -4.89 -8.57
C GLY A 169 -12.22 -4.56 -9.99
N VAL A 170 -12.23 -3.27 -10.34
CA VAL A 170 -12.52 -2.84 -11.72
C VAL A 170 -11.30 -3.01 -12.61
N LEU A 171 -10.13 -2.55 -12.15
CA LEU A 171 -8.88 -2.58 -12.91
C LEU A 171 -8.46 -4.00 -13.29
N GLU A 172 -8.43 -4.92 -12.35
CA GLU A 172 -7.93 -6.29 -12.55
C GLU A 172 -9.02 -7.33 -12.82
N GLY A 173 -10.26 -7.05 -12.45
CA GLY A 173 -11.37 -7.98 -12.59
C GLY A 173 -12.37 -7.56 -13.67
N ALA A 174 -13.15 -6.53 -13.41
CA ALA A 174 -14.30 -6.20 -14.25
C ALA A 174 -13.89 -5.79 -15.68
N ILE A 175 -12.86 -4.98 -15.87
CA ILE A 175 -12.39 -4.55 -17.20
C ILE A 175 -11.91 -5.75 -18.00
N PRO A 176 -10.91 -6.56 -17.56
CA PRO A 176 -10.43 -7.69 -18.35
C PRO A 176 -11.52 -8.72 -18.68
N LEU A 177 -12.36 -9.05 -17.70
CA LEU A 177 -13.42 -10.03 -17.89
C LEU A 177 -14.51 -9.54 -18.86
N SER A 178 -14.88 -8.27 -18.82
CA SER A 178 -15.89 -7.70 -19.73
C SER A 178 -15.39 -7.54 -21.17
N LEU A 179 -14.07 -7.41 -21.37
CA LEU A 179 -13.48 -7.36 -22.71
C LEU A 179 -13.57 -8.71 -23.41
N VAL A 180 -13.39 -9.80 -22.67
CA VAL A 180 -13.37 -11.16 -23.24
C VAL A 180 -14.77 -11.80 -23.26
N ASN A 181 -15.59 -11.58 -22.22
CA ASN A 181 -16.90 -12.21 -22.06
C ASN A 181 -18.05 -11.25 -22.36
N SER A 182 -18.80 -11.49 -23.42
CA SER A 182 -19.99 -10.68 -23.82
C SER A 182 -21.12 -10.73 -22.79
N SER A 183 -21.36 -11.89 -22.17
CA SER A 183 -22.38 -12.06 -21.11
C SER A 183 -22.06 -11.21 -19.86
N ILE A 184 -20.79 -11.14 -19.43
CA ILE A 184 -20.37 -10.29 -18.32
C ILE A 184 -20.56 -8.81 -18.70
N ARG A 185 -20.20 -8.43 -19.92
CA ARG A 185 -20.36 -7.06 -20.42
C ARG A 185 -21.84 -6.64 -20.45
N ALA A 186 -22.75 -7.53 -20.86
CA ALA A 186 -24.18 -7.26 -20.86
C ALA A 186 -24.77 -7.12 -19.44
N ALA A 187 -24.18 -7.76 -18.45
CA ALA A 187 -24.59 -7.69 -17.04
C ALA A 187 -24.03 -6.49 -16.27
N LEU A 188 -23.20 -5.64 -16.90
CA LEU A 188 -22.64 -4.46 -16.25
C LEU A 188 -23.75 -3.43 -16.00
N GLY A 189 -24.00 -3.11 -14.72
CA GLY A 189 -25.02 -2.16 -14.27
C GLY A 189 -24.42 -0.86 -13.73
N LYS A 190 -25.29 -0.05 -13.10
CA LYS A 190 -24.94 1.27 -12.51
C LYS A 190 -23.78 1.22 -11.53
N LEU A 191 -23.62 0.11 -10.78
CA LEU A 191 -22.52 -0.09 -9.85
C LEU A 191 -21.16 -0.14 -10.55
N PHE A 192 -21.09 -0.74 -11.75
CA PHE A 192 -19.86 -0.73 -12.54
C PHE A 192 -19.47 0.69 -12.95
N SER A 193 -20.44 1.49 -13.45
CA SER A 193 -20.19 2.88 -13.85
C SER A 193 -19.69 3.73 -12.68
N TRP A 194 -20.27 3.56 -11.48
CA TRP A 194 -19.78 4.20 -10.25
C TRP A 194 -18.33 3.84 -9.94
N LYS A 195 -18.03 2.54 -9.92
CA LYS A 195 -16.67 2.06 -9.63
C LYS A 195 -15.65 2.44 -10.69
N LEU A 196 -16.08 2.54 -11.95
CA LEU A 196 -15.23 3.04 -13.04
C LEU A 196 -14.90 4.53 -12.81
N CYS A 197 -15.84 5.34 -12.37
CA CYS A 197 -15.61 6.73 -11.99
C CYS A 197 -14.58 6.81 -10.84
N VAL A 198 -14.70 5.97 -9.81
CA VAL A 198 -13.72 5.90 -8.72
C VAL A 198 -12.33 5.52 -9.25
N LEU A 199 -12.24 4.52 -10.15
CA LEU A 199 -10.96 4.13 -10.76
C LEU A 199 -10.34 5.29 -11.53
N ILE A 200 -11.11 5.96 -12.41
CA ILE A 200 -10.62 7.09 -13.21
C ILE A 200 -10.13 8.21 -12.29
N THR A 201 -10.88 8.53 -11.24
CA THR A 201 -10.47 9.53 -10.24
C THR A 201 -9.14 9.17 -9.59
N VAL A 202 -8.98 7.91 -9.16
CA VAL A 202 -7.73 7.44 -8.56
C VAL A 202 -6.57 7.48 -9.58
N VAL A 203 -6.79 7.13 -10.84
CA VAL A 203 -5.79 7.21 -11.92
C VAL A 203 -5.34 8.66 -12.13
N VAL A 204 -6.27 9.59 -12.31
CA VAL A 204 -5.97 11.03 -12.50
C VAL A 204 -5.21 11.58 -11.29
N LEU A 205 -5.68 11.30 -10.09
CA LEU A 205 -4.99 11.73 -8.87
C LEU A 205 -3.59 11.10 -8.74
N SER A 206 -3.38 9.86 -9.22
CA SER A 206 -2.08 9.18 -9.15
C SER A 206 -1.05 9.78 -10.12
N VAL A 207 -1.50 10.40 -11.20
CA VAL A 207 -0.63 11.17 -12.10
C VAL A 207 -0.11 12.43 -11.42
N ILE A 208 -0.94 13.11 -10.63
CA ILE A 208 -0.63 14.40 -9.97
C ILE A 208 0.05 14.18 -8.61
N PHE A 209 -0.51 13.31 -7.76
CA PHE A 209 -0.05 13.04 -6.40
C PHE A 209 0.63 11.68 -6.29
N TYR A 210 1.63 11.58 -5.43
CA TYR A 210 2.28 10.31 -5.17
C TYR A 210 1.40 9.41 -4.30
N ARG A 211 0.93 8.29 -4.87
CA ARG A 211 0.14 7.24 -4.20
C ARG A 211 -1.10 7.77 -3.44
N PRO A 212 -2.00 8.52 -4.04
CA PRO A 212 -3.13 9.14 -3.36
C PRO A 212 -4.07 8.13 -2.71
N PHE A 213 -4.38 7.03 -3.40
CA PHE A 213 -5.22 5.97 -2.85
C PHE A 213 -4.60 5.35 -1.58
N CYS A 214 -3.30 5.04 -1.60
CA CYS A 214 -2.59 4.48 -0.45
C CYS A 214 -2.49 5.47 0.72
N LYS A 215 -2.46 6.79 0.45
CA LYS A 215 -2.42 7.83 1.47
C LYS A 215 -3.78 8.03 2.13
N TRP A 216 -4.88 8.04 1.35
CA TRP A 216 -6.16 8.57 1.82
C TRP A 216 -7.28 7.54 1.92
N LEU A 217 -7.30 6.52 1.06
CA LEU A 217 -8.47 5.64 0.90
C LEU A 217 -8.21 4.18 1.29
N CYS A 218 -6.96 3.71 1.24
CA CYS A 218 -6.66 2.28 1.38
C CYS A 218 -6.78 1.78 2.83
N PRO A 219 -7.78 0.95 3.19
CA PRO A 219 -7.92 0.42 4.54
C PRO A 219 -6.82 -0.59 4.90
N LEU A 220 -6.30 -1.35 3.92
CA LEU A 220 -5.15 -2.22 4.15
C LEU A 220 -3.90 -1.41 4.56
N GLY A 221 -3.71 -0.25 3.90
CA GLY A 221 -2.65 0.70 4.28
C GLY A 221 -2.86 1.30 5.67
N ALA A 222 -4.12 1.53 6.09
CA ALA A 222 -4.45 1.95 7.45
C ALA A 222 -4.15 0.85 8.48
N PHE A 223 -4.54 -0.39 8.18
CA PHE A 223 -4.29 -1.55 9.05
C PHE A 223 -2.78 -1.73 9.31
N TYR A 224 -1.96 -1.82 8.26
CA TYR A 224 -0.50 -1.95 8.43
C TYR A 224 0.15 -0.72 9.07
N ALA A 225 -0.46 0.47 8.96
CA ALA A 225 0.04 1.69 9.60
C ALA A 225 0.01 1.61 11.13
N LEU A 226 -0.97 0.89 11.71
CA LEU A 226 -1.07 0.67 13.15
C LEU A 226 0.17 -0.07 13.69
N PHE A 227 0.68 -1.03 12.90
CA PHE A 227 1.84 -1.84 13.28
C PHE A 227 3.18 -1.18 12.97
N ASN A 228 3.20 -0.05 12.25
CA ASN A 228 4.45 0.53 11.75
C ASN A 228 5.42 0.94 12.87
N ARG A 229 4.91 1.26 14.06
CA ARG A 229 5.72 1.62 15.24
C ARG A 229 6.32 0.41 15.95
N VAL A 230 5.62 -0.73 15.92
CA VAL A 230 5.98 -1.96 16.66
C VAL A 230 6.55 -3.06 15.78
N SER A 231 6.59 -2.86 14.46
CA SER A 231 7.04 -3.89 13.52
C SER A 231 8.56 -4.13 13.61
N LEU A 232 8.94 -5.39 13.44
CA LEU A 232 10.33 -5.86 13.45
C LEU A 232 11.20 -5.13 12.43
N LEU A 233 10.73 -5.04 11.18
CA LEU A 233 11.41 -4.25 10.16
C LEU A 233 11.16 -2.77 10.41
N SER A 234 12.16 -2.01 10.75
CA SER A 234 12.07 -0.60 11.13
C SER A 234 13.07 0.26 10.35
N MET A 235 12.80 1.58 10.32
CA MET A 235 13.78 2.57 9.85
C MET A 235 14.61 3.02 11.04
N HIS A 236 15.92 3.10 10.86
CA HIS A 236 16.87 3.58 11.87
C HIS A 236 17.71 4.70 11.29
N VAL A 237 17.94 5.74 12.10
CA VAL A 237 18.83 6.86 11.77
C VAL A 237 20.01 6.83 12.74
N ASP A 238 21.21 6.69 12.22
CA ASP A 238 22.45 6.72 12.97
C ASP A 238 22.83 8.18 13.25
N GLU A 239 22.74 8.58 14.50
CA GLU A 239 23.01 9.95 14.94
C GLU A 239 24.47 10.36 14.74
N SER A 240 25.41 9.41 14.86
CA SER A 240 26.84 9.69 14.71
C SER A 240 27.20 10.07 13.28
N LYS A 241 26.46 9.54 12.29
CA LYS A 241 26.64 9.78 10.87
C LYS A 241 25.74 10.86 10.31
N CYS A 242 24.71 11.26 11.06
CA CYS A 242 23.73 12.22 10.58
C CYS A 242 24.25 13.66 10.68
N VAL A 243 24.43 14.30 9.52
CA VAL A 243 24.87 15.72 9.43
C VAL A 243 23.69 16.71 9.37
N SER A 244 22.47 16.27 9.67
CA SER A 244 21.27 17.11 9.75
C SER A 244 20.96 17.94 8.47
N CYS A 245 21.37 17.47 7.28
CA CYS A 245 21.19 18.22 6.01
C CYS A 245 19.74 18.24 5.50
N GLY A 246 18.81 17.50 6.09
CA GLY A 246 17.38 17.46 5.73
C GLY A 246 17.06 16.85 4.35
N LYS A 247 18.03 16.33 3.59
CA LYS A 247 17.83 15.76 2.25
C LYS A 247 16.86 14.59 2.25
N CYS A 248 16.90 13.73 3.28
CA CYS A 248 16.00 12.60 3.47
C CYS A 248 14.53 13.02 3.63
N ALA A 249 14.26 14.09 4.37
CA ALA A 249 12.91 14.64 4.55
C ALA A 249 12.38 15.29 3.27
N ARG A 250 13.23 16.03 2.54
CA ARG A 250 12.85 16.65 1.26
C ARG A 250 12.58 15.62 0.16
N THR A 251 13.30 14.51 0.15
CA THR A 251 13.13 13.44 -0.85
C THR A 251 11.94 12.52 -0.54
N CYS A 252 11.36 12.60 0.65
CA CYS A 252 10.29 11.70 1.07
C CYS A 252 8.98 11.96 0.34
N PRO A 253 8.49 11.03 -0.52
CA PRO A 253 7.25 11.24 -1.26
C PRO A 253 5.99 11.05 -0.40
N MET A 254 6.16 10.55 0.83
CA MET A 254 5.09 10.37 1.81
C MET A 254 5.01 11.52 2.82
N ASP A 255 5.80 12.59 2.62
CA ASP A 255 5.86 13.78 3.47
C ASP A 255 6.21 13.47 4.95
N VAL A 256 7.03 12.42 5.17
CA VAL A 256 7.52 12.01 6.49
C VAL A 256 8.96 12.46 6.69
N ASP A 257 9.23 13.11 7.82
CA ASP A 257 10.59 13.38 8.27
C ASP A 257 11.13 12.18 9.04
N VAL A 258 11.96 11.37 8.35
CA VAL A 258 12.53 10.15 8.93
C VAL A 258 13.52 10.44 10.08
N THR A 259 14.07 11.65 10.16
CA THR A 259 15.01 12.02 11.22
C THR A 259 14.29 12.30 12.55
N LYS A 260 13.08 12.83 12.48
CA LYS A 260 12.25 13.12 13.67
C LYS A 260 11.39 11.90 14.06
N THR A 261 10.78 11.25 13.06
CA THR A 261 9.85 10.14 13.28
C THR A 261 10.14 8.99 12.28
N PRO A 262 11.19 8.18 12.51
CA PRO A 262 11.65 7.17 11.54
C PRO A 262 10.58 6.09 11.25
N ASN A 263 9.76 5.74 12.26
CA ASN A 263 8.71 4.74 12.13
C ASN A 263 7.29 5.33 12.14
N HIS A 264 7.14 6.53 11.54
CA HIS A 264 5.85 7.17 11.39
C HIS A 264 4.83 6.26 10.68
N SER A 265 3.56 6.33 11.10
CA SER A 265 2.47 5.51 10.53
C SER A 265 2.33 5.67 9.01
N GLU A 266 2.69 6.84 8.44
CA GLU A 266 2.64 7.07 7.00
C GLU A 266 3.89 6.61 6.23
N CYS A 267 4.96 6.21 6.91
CA CYS A 267 6.17 5.72 6.25
C CYS A 267 5.94 4.33 5.62
N ILE A 268 5.99 4.24 4.29
CA ILE A 268 5.88 2.98 3.53
C ILE A 268 7.22 2.25 3.38
N ARG A 269 8.26 2.73 4.07
CA ARG A 269 9.61 2.14 4.03
C ARG A 269 10.17 1.95 2.63
N CYS A 270 9.89 2.88 1.72
CA CYS A 270 10.28 2.78 0.31
C CYS A 270 11.78 2.91 0.04
N GLY A 271 12.58 3.31 1.02
CA GLY A 271 14.03 3.43 0.91
C GLY A 271 14.55 4.66 0.15
N LYS A 272 13.69 5.57 -0.35
CA LYS A 272 14.17 6.79 -1.03
C LYS A 272 15.05 7.68 -0.15
N CYS A 273 14.76 7.75 1.15
CA CYS A 273 15.61 8.45 2.13
C CYS A 273 16.95 7.74 2.34
N VAL A 274 17.00 6.41 2.23
CA VAL A 274 18.26 5.63 2.33
C VAL A 274 19.17 5.96 1.15
N THR A 275 18.65 5.93 -0.08
CA THR A 275 19.43 6.23 -1.28
C THR A 275 19.82 7.71 -1.41
N ALA A 276 19.05 8.62 -0.80
CA ALA A 276 19.32 10.05 -0.83
C ALA A 276 20.31 10.51 0.24
N CYS A 277 20.59 9.70 1.27
CA CYS A 277 21.47 10.07 2.37
C CYS A 277 22.94 10.04 1.95
N PRO A 278 23.68 11.17 1.99
CA PRO A 278 25.08 11.20 1.56
C PRO A 278 26.02 10.49 2.54
N THR A 279 25.65 10.42 3.82
CA THR A 279 26.46 9.83 4.89
C THR A 279 26.01 8.42 5.28
N GLU A 280 25.05 7.82 4.55
CA GLU A 280 24.49 6.50 4.84
C GLU A 280 23.96 6.34 6.28
N ALA A 281 23.53 7.45 6.89
CA ALA A 281 23.01 7.45 8.26
C ALA A 281 21.62 6.78 8.36
N VAL A 282 20.86 6.71 7.26
CA VAL A 282 19.50 6.12 7.23
C VAL A 282 19.57 4.70 6.69
N ARG A 283 19.06 3.73 7.46
CA ARG A 283 19.07 2.30 7.06
C ARG A 283 17.84 1.54 7.56
N PHE A 284 17.56 0.38 6.97
CA PHE A 284 16.61 -0.58 7.51
C PHE A 284 17.27 -1.34 8.66
N ARG A 285 16.52 -1.58 9.72
CA ARG A 285 16.90 -2.41 10.86
C ARG A 285 15.82 -3.45 11.09
N TYR A 286 16.23 -4.67 11.35
CA TYR A 286 15.36 -5.78 11.72
C TYR A 286 15.59 -6.09 13.21
N ALA A 287 14.78 -5.48 14.08
CA ALA A 287 14.82 -5.68 15.52
C ALA A 287 13.57 -5.11 16.19
N PHE A 288 13.14 -5.70 17.31
CA PHE A 288 12.08 -5.11 18.14
C PHE A 288 12.56 -3.82 18.83
N GLY A 289 11.69 -2.82 18.90
CA GLY A 289 11.82 -1.69 19.80
C GLY A 289 13.04 -0.80 19.58
N GLY A 290 13.17 -0.14 18.46
CA GLY A 290 14.23 0.83 18.23
C GLY A 290 13.70 2.13 17.63
N SER A 291 13.25 3.07 18.46
CA SER A 291 13.04 4.47 18.04
C SER A 291 14.40 5.20 18.05
N GLY A 292 15.21 4.98 17.02
CA GLY A 292 16.39 5.82 16.78
C GLY A 292 15.97 7.14 16.13
N ALA A 293 15.26 7.99 16.86
CA ALA A 293 15.07 9.38 16.47
C ALA A 293 16.36 10.15 16.74
N CYS A 294 16.80 10.99 15.80
CA CYS A 294 18.00 11.80 15.96
C CYS A 294 17.71 12.91 16.99
N SER A 295 18.25 12.79 18.19
CA SER A 295 18.06 13.75 19.30
C SER A 295 18.61 15.14 18.97
N LYS A 296 19.61 15.24 18.10
CA LYS A 296 20.24 16.50 17.68
C LYS A 296 19.31 17.43 16.91
N LEU A 297 18.19 16.93 16.36
CA LEU A 297 17.24 17.73 15.56
C LEU A 297 16.05 18.27 16.35
N THR A 298 15.86 17.84 17.61
CA THR A 298 14.80 18.37 18.46
C THR A 298 15.10 19.79 18.93
N GLN A 299 16.33 20.29 18.75
CA GLN A 299 16.78 21.58 19.28
C GLN A 299 17.01 22.70 18.25
N LYS A 300 16.85 22.45 16.94
CA LYS A 300 16.93 23.55 15.95
C LYS A 300 15.60 23.72 15.23
N PRO A 301 14.96 24.92 15.35
CA PRO A 301 13.87 25.29 14.46
C PRO A 301 14.42 25.34 13.03
N ILE A 302 13.66 24.77 12.09
CA ILE A 302 13.92 24.95 10.67
C ILE A 302 13.75 26.44 10.40
N ILE A 303 14.86 27.10 10.08
CA ILE A 303 14.85 28.47 9.56
C ILE A 303 13.95 28.43 8.31
N GLU A 304 12.85 29.19 8.40
CA GLU A 304 12.05 29.56 7.24
C GLU A 304 12.96 30.37 6.31
N GLU A 305 13.54 29.70 5.33
CA GLU A 305 14.18 30.41 4.23
C GLU A 305 13.12 30.93 3.28
N ASN A 306 12.86 32.19 3.48
CA ASN A 306 12.45 33.27 2.60
C ASN A 306 11.70 32.92 1.29
N LYS A 307 10.52 33.50 1.27
CA LYS A 307 9.93 34.19 0.11
C LYS A 307 10.93 35.25 -0.35
N GLY A 308 11.34 35.16 -1.60
CA GLY A 308 12.12 36.17 -2.28
C GLY A 308 12.34 35.75 -3.72
N GLU A 309 11.61 36.41 -4.61
CA GLU A 309 11.68 36.50 -6.06
C GLU A 309 10.99 35.43 -6.87
#